data_292380730ef57b91d2c882aa58241ac3
#
_entry.id   292380730ef57b91d2c882aa58241ac3
#
_cell.length_a   1.000
_cell.length_b   1.000
_cell.length_c   1.000
_cell.angle_alpha   90.00
_cell.angle_beta   90.00
_cell.angle_gamma   90.00
#
_symmetry.space_group_name_H-M   'P 1'
#
loop_
_entity.id
_entity.type
_entity.pdbx_description
1 polymer ?
#
loop_
_entity_poly.entity_id
_entity_poly.type
_entity_poly.pdbx_seq_one_letter_code
_entity_poly.pdbx_strand_id
1 'polypeptide(L)' 'MPMTVREAVQLLITAGFIEVKGGKGSHRKFEKANVRPVILPSHGKELSRIVEKTVRKAVDN' A
#
# COMPACT_ATOMS: atom_id res chain seq x y z
N MET A 1 -3.34 -9.07 -14.64
CA MET A 1 -4.25 -9.25 -13.49
C MET A 1 -4.07 -8.14 -12.49
N PRO A 2 -5.14 -7.62 -11.93
CA PRO A 2 -4.99 -6.55 -10.94
C PRO A 2 -4.35 -7.06 -9.67
N MET A 3 -3.60 -6.17 -9.04
CA MET A 3 -2.95 -6.48 -7.77
C MET A 3 -4.00 -6.57 -6.67
N THR A 4 -3.87 -7.57 -5.80
CA THR A 4 -4.75 -7.65 -4.63
C THR A 4 -4.19 -6.81 -3.50
N VAL A 5 -5.05 -6.49 -2.53
CA VAL A 5 -4.61 -5.77 -1.33
C VAL A 5 -3.53 -6.58 -0.61
N ARG A 6 -3.71 -7.89 -0.53
CA ARG A 6 -2.74 -8.78 0.12
C ARG A 6 -1.37 -8.71 -0.55
N GLU A 7 -1.34 -8.72 -1.87
CA GLU A 7 -0.09 -8.62 -2.62
C GLU A 7 0.58 -7.27 -2.38
N ALA A 8 -0.22 -6.20 -2.35
CA ALA A 8 0.31 -4.87 -2.12
C ALA A 8 0.94 -4.75 -0.73
N VAL A 9 0.28 -5.29 0.29
CA VAL A 9 0.83 -5.30 1.64
C VAL A 9 2.17 -6.02 1.66
N GLN A 10 2.22 -7.20 1.04
CA GLN A 10 3.44 -7.99 0.99
C GLN A 10 4.58 -7.22 0.33
N LEU A 11 4.29 -6.59 -0.80
CA LEU A 11 5.29 -5.79 -1.51
C LEU A 11 5.80 -4.63 -0.68
N LEU A 12 4.89 -3.92 -0.02
CA LEU A 12 5.27 -2.78 0.81
C LEU A 12 6.13 -3.20 1.99
N ILE A 13 5.75 -4.25 2.68
CA ILE A 13 6.53 -4.75 3.82
C ILE A 13 7.93 -5.19 3.34
N THR A 14 7.99 -5.91 2.24
CA THR A 14 9.27 -6.36 1.68
C THR A 14 10.15 -5.17 1.29
N ALA A 15 9.55 -4.09 0.84
CA ALA A 15 10.28 -2.88 0.46
C ALA A 15 10.71 -2.02 1.65
N GLY A 16 10.34 -2.39 2.86
CA GLY A 16 10.75 -1.66 4.06
C GLY A 16 9.70 -0.75 4.65
N PHE A 17 8.47 -0.78 4.12
CA PHE A 17 7.40 -0.01 4.71
C PHE A 17 6.87 -0.69 5.97
N ILE A 18 6.37 0.11 6.90
CA ILE A 18 5.68 -0.39 8.08
C ILE A 18 4.26 0.14 8.10
N GLU A 19 3.35 -0.69 8.56
CA GLU A 19 1.97 -0.25 8.71
C GLU A 19 1.84 0.52 10.01
N VAL A 20 1.24 1.72 9.95
CA VAL A 20 1.07 2.58 11.11
C VAL A 20 -0.41 2.82 11.36
N LYS A 21 -0.74 3.11 12.59
CA LYS A 21 -2.10 3.49 12.94
C LYS A 21 -2.29 4.94 12.55
N GLY A 22 -3.42 5.23 11.93
CA GLY A 22 -3.69 6.60 11.52
C GLY A 22 -4.60 6.69 10.32
N GLY A 23 -4.86 5.55 9.69
CA GLY A 23 -5.87 5.50 8.65
C GLY A 23 -7.25 5.61 9.27
N LYS A 24 -8.16 6.30 8.63
CA LYS A 24 -9.53 6.42 9.10
C LYS A 24 -10.37 5.31 8.51
N GLY A 25 -11.17 4.68 9.36
CA GLY A 25 -12.13 3.69 8.91
C GLY A 25 -11.46 2.52 8.22
N SER A 26 -11.77 2.33 6.97
CA SER A 26 -11.33 1.16 6.22
C SER A 26 -10.04 1.36 5.44
N HIS A 27 -9.24 2.36 5.81
CA HIS A 27 -7.95 2.59 5.13
C HIS A 27 -6.80 2.18 6.01
N ARG A 28 -5.75 1.65 5.37
CA ARG A 28 -4.51 1.24 6.04
C ARG A 28 -3.37 2.09 5.53
N LYS A 29 -2.55 2.58 6.42
CA LYS A 29 -1.45 3.49 6.08
C LYS A 29 -0.12 2.79 6.27
N PHE A 30 0.76 2.91 5.29
CA PHE A 30 2.09 2.35 5.32
C PHE A 30 3.11 3.47 5.16
N GLU A 31 4.13 3.47 5.99
CA GLU A 31 5.15 4.51 5.96
C GLU A 31 6.55 3.95 5.85
N LYS A 32 7.41 4.70 5.19
CA LYS A 32 8.83 4.41 5.08
C LYS A 32 9.56 5.74 5.10
N ALA A 33 10.75 5.75 5.72
CA ALA A 33 11.55 6.97 5.83
C ALA A 33 11.90 7.53 4.45
N ASN A 34 11.76 8.85 4.31
CA ASN A 34 12.14 9.60 3.11
C ASN A 34 11.27 9.36 1.88
N VAL A 35 10.14 8.69 2.04
CA VAL A 35 9.18 8.52 0.95
C VAL A 35 7.78 8.81 1.45
N ARG A 36 6.89 9.07 0.52
CA ARG A 36 5.50 9.36 0.84
C ARG A 36 4.80 8.13 1.40
N PRO A 37 3.90 8.31 2.35
CA PRO A 37 3.12 7.18 2.84
C PRO A 37 2.19 6.64 1.74
N VAL A 38 1.89 5.36 1.84
CA VAL A 38 0.98 4.68 0.92
C VAL A 38 -0.27 4.31 1.68
N ILE A 39 -1.43 4.66 1.12
CA ILE A 39 -2.71 4.34 1.72
C ILE A 39 -3.37 3.23 0.90
N LEU A 40 -3.76 2.17 1.57
CA LEU A 40 -4.47 1.06 0.93
C LEU A 40 -5.86 0.93 1.52
N PRO A 41 -6.84 0.49 0.70
CA PRO A 41 -8.14 0.13 1.26
C PRO A 41 -8.00 -1.14 2.10
N SER A 42 -8.75 -1.23 3.17
CA SER A 42 -8.76 -2.44 3.98
C SER A 42 -9.86 -3.41 3.54
N HIS A 43 -10.73 -2.98 2.64
CA HIS A 43 -11.80 -3.80 2.09
C HIS A 43 -11.57 -4.03 0.61
N GLY A 44 -12.10 -5.13 0.12
CA GLY A 44 -11.98 -5.47 -1.27
C GLY A 44 -10.79 -6.37 -1.52
N LYS A 45 -10.81 -7.02 -2.65
CA LYS A 45 -9.76 -7.97 -3.00
C LYS A 45 -8.72 -7.37 -3.92
N GLU A 46 -9.13 -6.46 -4.79
CA GLU A 46 -8.26 -5.92 -5.82
C GLU A 46 -8.14 -4.41 -5.68
N LEU A 47 -6.95 -3.92 -6.01
CA LEU A 47 -6.69 -2.49 -6.00
C LEU A 47 -7.18 -1.86 -7.29
N SER A 48 -7.59 -0.59 -7.21
CA SER A 48 -7.83 0.17 -8.42
C SER A 48 -6.50 0.35 -9.15
N ARG A 49 -6.59 0.67 -10.42
CA ARG A 49 -5.42 0.89 -11.25
C ARG A 49 -4.52 2.00 -10.71
N ILE A 50 -5.14 3.04 -10.19
CA ILE A 50 -4.40 4.18 -9.63
C ILE A 50 -3.64 3.77 -8.39
N VAL A 51 -4.28 3.02 -7.49
CA VAL A 51 -3.64 2.58 -6.25
C VAL A 51 -2.53 1.58 -6.55
N GLU A 52 -2.77 0.66 -7.49
CA GLU A 52 -1.74 -0.29 -7.89
C GLU A 52 -0.50 0.42 -8.42
N LYS A 53 -0.71 1.44 -9.24
CA LYS A 53 0.38 2.22 -9.80
C LYS A 53 1.17 2.92 -8.70
N THR A 54 0.47 3.45 -7.70
CA THR A 54 1.11 4.08 -6.55
C THR A 54 1.98 3.08 -5.78
N VAL A 55 1.47 1.87 -5.56
CA VAL A 55 2.22 0.83 -4.87
C VAL A 55 3.46 0.43 -5.65
N ARG A 56 3.31 0.17 -6.94
CA ARG A 56 4.44 -0.23 -7.78
C ARG A 56 5.53 0.83 -7.80
N LYS A 57 5.14 2.09 -7.90
CA LYS A 57 6.09 3.19 -7.88
C LYS A 57 6.79 3.30 -6.54
N ALA A 58 6.05 3.11 -5.45
CA ALA A 58 6.61 3.19 -4.11
C ALA A 58 7.66 2.11 -3.85
N VAL A 59 7.39 0.87 -4.29
CA VAL A 59 8.32 -0.24 -4.05
C VAL A 59 9.49 -0.25 -5.03
N ASP A 60 9.36 0.46 -6.12
CA ASP A 60 10.38 0.50 -7.16
C ASP A 60 11.51 1.49 -6.86
N ASN A 61 11.34 2.30 -5.85
CA ASN A 61 12.37 3.27 -5.45
C ASN A 61 13.33 2.65 -4.45
#